data_c725d73b1eb8f55037ac4cc1d3cb604f
#
_entry.id   c725d73b1eb8f55037ac4cc1d3cb604f
#
_cell.length_a   1.000
_cell.length_b   1.000
_cell.length_c   1.000
_cell.angle_alpha   90.00
_cell.angle_beta   90.00
_cell.angle_gamma   90.00
#
_symmetry.space_group_name_H-M   'P 1'
#
loop_
_entity.id
_entity.type
_entity.pdbx_description
1 polymer ?
#
loop_
_entity_poly.entity_id
_entity_poly.type
_entity_poly.pdbx_seq_one_letter_code
_entity_poly.pdbx_strand_id
1 'polypeptide(L)'
;MDSPGSSLGPSRTFLKPMIGGIAVVIFLAVVFFVARSGGNSLPQGMVLYYGDGCPHCANVEAFVKENNVEQKVQFVRKEVYNNKSNAREMGSFAKKCGLPTDSIGIPFLWTGAKCLTGDKDIIAFFQQQL
;
A
#
# COMPACT_ATOMS: atom_id res chain seq x y z
N MET A 1 -38.93 24.43 71.96
CA MET A 1 -39.84 24.54 70.81
C MET A 1 -38.94 24.75 69.60
N ASP A 2 -38.40 23.85 69.16
CA ASP A 2 -38.27 22.76 68.22
C ASP A 2 -38.59 23.18 66.77
N SER A 3 -37.57 23.18 65.97
CA SER A 3 -37.67 23.06 64.53
C SER A 3 -36.51 22.29 63.93
N PRO A 4 -36.79 21.18 63.24
CA PRO A 4 -35.71 20.38 62.61
C PRO A 4 -35.36 20.90 61.25
N GLY A 5 -34.08 21.06 61.00
CA GLY A 5 -33.52 21.34 59.71
C GLY A 5 -33.47 20.13 58.80
N SER A 6 -34.03 20.21 57.62
CA SER A 6 -33.93 19.23 56.59
C SER A 6 -32.78 19.56 55.67
N SER A 7 -31.71 18.81 55.72
CA SER A 7 -30.59 18.86 54.80
C SER A 7 -30.87 17.97 53.59
N LEU A 8 -31.12 18.59 52.45
CA LEU A 8 -31.16 17.89 51.15
C LEU A 8 -29.78 17.85 50.58
N GLY A 9 -29.15 16.66 50.66
CA GLY A 9 -27.89 16.40 49.98
C GLY A 9 -28.09 16.20 48.48
N PRO A 10 -27.22 16.70 47.61
CA PRO A 10 -27.34 16.51 46.19
C PRO A 10 -26.93 15.08 45.80
N SER A 11 -27.84 14.38 45.13
CA SER A 11 -27.65 13.03 44.60
C SER A 11 -26.58 13.01 43.52
N ARG A 12 -25.40 12.50 43.84
CA ARG A 12 -24.29 12.26 42.90
C ARG A 12 -24.41 10.88 42.23
N THR A 13 -25.43 10.62 41.44
CA THR A 13 -25.55 9.27 40.89
C THR A 13 -25.96 9.15 39.41
N PHE A 14 -25.95 10.24 38.65
CA PHE A 14 -26.44 10.17 37.26
C PHE A 14 -25.40 10.32 36.14
N LEU A 15 -24.11 10.50 36.45
CA LEU A 15 -23.09 10.75 35.42
C LEU A 15 -22.25 9.54 34.99
N LYS A 16 -22.35 8.42 35.71
CA LYS A 16 -21.51 7.23 35.44
C LYS A 16 -21.88 6.41 34.19
N PRO A 17 -23.13 6.26 33.75
CA PRO A 17 -23.43 5.47 32.56
C PRO A 17 -23.16 6.19 31.23
N MET A 18 -23.16 7.53 31.19
CA MET A 18 -22.97 8.26 29.94
C MET A 18 -21.50 8.25 29.44
N ILE A 19 -20.52 8.22 30.33
CA ILE A 19 -19.09 8.19 29.96
C ILE A 19 -18.71 6.85 29.32
N GLY A 20 -19.25 5.73 29.83
CA GLY A 20 -19.02 4.41 29.25
C GLY A 20 -19.59 4.28 27.83
N GLY A 21 -20.79 4.82 27.57
CA GLY A 21 -21.40 4.79 26.23
C GLY A 21 -20.62 5.61 25.19
N ILE A 22 -20.14 6.79 25.55
CA ILE A 22 -19.34 7.64 24.67
C ILE A 22 -18.01 6.98 24.33
N ALA A 23 -17.33 6.37 25.31
CA ALA A 23 -16.06 5.66 25.09
C ALA A 23 -16.21 4.49 24.12
N VAL A 24 -17.30 3.71 24.24
CA VAL A 24 -17.59 2.59 23.32
C VAL A 24 -17.87 3.11 21.90
N VAL A 25 -18.64 4.16 21.75
CA VAL A 25 -18.96 4.74 20.43
C VAL A 25 -17.69 5.28 19.75
N ILE A 26 -16.83 5.97 20.51
CA ILE A 26 -15.54 6.46 19.98
C ILE A 26 -14.64 5.28 19.58
N PHE A 27 -14.55 4.24 20.40
CA PHE A 27 -13.77 3.05 20.09
C PHE A 27 -14.26 2.36 18.81
N LEU A 28 -15.57 2.15 18.69
CA LEU A 28 -16.18 1.55 17.48
C LEU A 28 -15.98 2.45 16.25
N ALA A 29 -16.05 3.76 16.39
CA ALA A 29 -15.79 4.71 15.31
C ALA A 29 -14.31 4.66 14.86
N VAL A 30 -13.37 4.56 15.79
CA VAL A 30 -11.93 4.43 15.50
C VAL A 30 -11.64 3.10 14.80
N VAL A 31 -12.18 1.98 15.32
CA VAL A 31 -12.02 0.66 14.70
C VAL A 31 -12.63 0.65 13.29
N PHE A 32 -13.79 1.25 13.10
CA PHE A 32 -14.46 1.34 11.79
C PHE A 32 -13.66 2.23 10.82
N PHE A 33 -13.07 3.32 11.31
CA PHE A 33 -12.24 4.21 10.48
C PHE A 33 -10.92 3.55 10.08
N VAL A 34 -10.26 2.85 11.01
CA VAL A 34 -9.02 2.10 10.72
C VAL A 34 -9.28 0.94 9.75
N ALA A 35 -10.40 0.22 9.91
CA ALA A 35 -10.78 -0.87 9.00
C ALA A 35 -11.10 -0.40 7.57
N ARG A 36 -11.50 0.86 7.38
CA ARG A 36 -11.74 1.46 6.06
C ARG A 36 -10.49 2.05 5.40
N SER A 37 -9.41 2.22 6.13
CA SER A 37 -8.13 2.74 5.60
C SER A 37 -7.34 1.72 4.78
N GLY A 38 -7.89 0.56 4.46
CA GLY A 38 -7.39 -0.38 3.46
C GLY A 38 -7.57 0.15 2.02
N GLY A 39 -7.24 1.41 1.78
CA GLY A 39 -7.11 1.94 0.42
C GLY A 39 -5.96 1.21 -0.28
N ASN A 40 -6.16 0.78 -1.53
CA ASN A 40 -5.11 0.30 -2.43
C ASN A 40 -4.12 1.44 -2.71
N SER A 41 -3.32 1.82 -1.71
CA SER A 41 -2.19 2.70 -1.92
C SER A 41 -1.16 1.94 -2.74
N LEU A 42 -0.79 2.49 -3.89
CA LEU A 42 0.28 1.94 -4.71
C LEU A 42 1.58 1.87 -3.89
N PRO A 43 2.42 0.85 -4.08
CA PRO A 43 3.71 0.76 -3.41
C PRO A 43 4.52 2.04 -3.58
N GLN A 44 5.10 2.53 -2.50
CA GLN A 44 5.94 3.74 -2.50
C GLN A 44 7.32 3.47 -3.11
N GLY A 45 7.77 2.21 -3.06
CA GLY A 45 9.09 1.78 -3.53
C GLY A 45 9.11 1.36 -4.99
N MET A 46 10.28 0.93 -5.43
CA MET A 46 10.50 0.39 -6.76
C MET A 46 9.87 -0.99 -6.92
N VAL A 47 9.18 -1.24 -8.03
CA VAL A 47 8.51 -2.51 -8.30
C VAL A 47 8.77 -2.96 -9.73
N LEU A 48 9.33 -4.15 -9.87
CA LEU A 48 9.53 -4.85 -11.14
C LEU A 48 8.39 -5.86 -11.37
N TYR A 49 7.60 -5.63 -12.41
CA TYR A 49 6.55 -6.54 -12.83
C TYR A 49 7.07 -7.42 -13.97
N TYR A 50 6.83 -8.71 -13.83
CA TYR A 50 7.28 -9.73 -14.78
C TYR A 50 6.20 -10.78 -15.02
N GLY A 51 6.36 -11.59 -16.05
CA GLY A 51 5.48 -12.74 -16.33
C GLY A 51 6.33 -14.02 -16.45
N ASP A 52 5.82 -15.10 -15.90
CA ASP A 52 6.45 -16.41 -16.03
C ASP A 52 6.55 -16.82 -17.52
N GLY A 53 7.74 -17.26 -17.93
CA GLY A 53 8.00 -17.63 -19.32
C GLY A 53 8.16 -16.46 -20.31
N CYS A 54 8.21 -15.23 -19.85
CA CYS A 54 8.46 -14.06 -20.68
C CYS A 54 9.96 -13.95 -21.04
N PRO A 55 10.35 -14.02 -22.32
CA PRO A 55 11.77 -13.99 -22.71
C PRO A 55 12.48 -12.67 -22.34
N HIS A 56 11.83 -11.53 -22.52
CA HIS A 56 12.39 -10.24 -22.15
C HIS A 56 12.54 -10.08 -20.63
N CYS A 57 11.64 -10.69 -19.85
CA CYS A 57 11.76 -10.71 -18.39
C CYS A 57 12.97 -11.56 -17.96
N ALA A 58 13.25 -12.67 -18.67
CA ALA A 58 14.41 -13.50 -18.41
C ALA A 58 15.73 -12.74 -18.62
N ASN A 59 15.80 -11.82 -19.59
CA ASN A 59 16.98 -10.97 -19.79
C ASN A 59 17.25 -10.06 -18.59
N VAL A 60 16.19 -9.43 -18.06
CA VAL A 60 16.31 -8.59 -16.84
C VAL A 60 16.70 -9.44 -15.64
N GLU A 61 16.13 -10.63 -15.50
CA GLU A 61 16.44 -11.55 -14.40
C GLU A 61 17.90 -12.00 -14.43
N ALA A 62 18.40 -12.39 -15.61
CA ALA A 62 19.80 -12.75 -15.79
C ALA A 62 20.73 -11.60 -15.38
N PHE A 63 20.45 -10.37 -15.86
CA PHE A 63 21.22 -9.20 -15.50
C PHE A 63 21.20 -8.92 -13.97
N VAL A 64 20.02 -8.98 -13.35
CA VAL A 64 19.84 -8.76 -11.90
C VAL A 64 20.68 -9.75 -11.10
N LYS A 65 20.67 -11.03 -11.49
CA LYS A 65 21.43 -12.10 -10.84
C LYS A 65 22.94 -11.95 -11.04
N GLU A 66 23.38 -11.77 -12.27
CA GLU A 66 24.80 -11.69 -12.62
C GLU A 66 25.52 -10.49 -11.97
N ASN A 67 24.80 -9.39 -11.79
CA ASN A 67 25.35 -8.15 -11.22
C ASN A 67 24.99 -7.95 -9.73
N ASN A 68 24.33 -8.92 -9.09
CA ASN A 68 23.89 -8.84 -7.70
C ASN A 68 23.11 -7.56 -7.40
N VAL A 69 22.21 -7.16 -8.32
CA VAL A 69 21.46 -5.89 -8.25
C VAL A 69 20.65 -5.79 -6.96
N GLU A 70 20.01 -6.87 -6.51
CA GLU A 70 19.18 -6.90 -5.30
C GLU A 70 19.97 -6.59 -4.00
N GLN A 71 21.30 -6.73 -4.02
CA GLN A 71 22.14 -6.37 -2.88
C GLN A 71 22.44 -4.87 -2.81
N LYS A 72 22.29 -4.16 -3.93
CA LYS A 72 22.62 -2.74 -4.09
C LYS A 72 21.39 -1.85 -4.26
N VAL A 73 20.34 -2.39 -4.87
CA VAL A 73 19.10 -1.68 -5.21
C VAL A 73 17.92 -2.42 -4.61
N GLN A 74 17.14 -1.73 -3.78
CA GLN A 74 15.95 -2.33 -3.19
C GLN A 74 14.76 -2.19 -4.12
N PHE A 75 14.17 -3.30 -4.53
CA PHE A 75 12.93 -3.35 -5.29
C PHE A 75 12.14 -4.63 -4.99
N VAL A 76 10.85 -4.61 -5.27
CA VAL A 76 9.96 -5.76 -5.12
C VAL A 76 9.68 -6.35 -6.51
N ARG A 77 9.63 -7.67 -6.61
CA ARG A 77 9.26 -8.37 -7.86
C ARG A 77 7.83 -8.87 -7.76
N LYS A 78 7.02 -8.65 -8.80
CA LYS A 78 5.61 -9.05 -8.84
C LYS A 78 5.26 -9.70 -10.18
N GLU A 79 4.82 -10.95 -10.08
CA GLU A 79 4.33 -11.72 -11.23
C GLU A 79 2.93 -11.23 -11.64
N VAL A 80 2.67 -11.12 -12.96
CA VAL A 80 1.42 -10.51 -13.47
C VAL A 80 0.58 -11.42 -14.38
N TYR A 81 1.10 -12.52 -14.91
CA TYR A 81 0.32 -13.42 -15.77
C TYR A 81 -0.72 -14.20 -14.96
N ASN A 82 -0.30 -14.72 -13.81
CA ASN A 82 -1.12 -15.54 -12.93
C ASN A 82 -1.76 -14.71 -11.79
N ASN A 83 -1.15 -13.58 -11.43
CA ASN A 83 -1.63 -12.73 -10.34
C ASN A 83 -2.36 -11.48 -10.87
N LYS A 84 -3.70 -11.57 -10.94
CA LYS A 84 -4.54 -10.47 -11.43
C LYS A 84 -4.51 -9.21 -10.55
N SER A 85 -4.17 -9.33 -9.26
CA SER A 85 -4.00 -8.18 -8.38
C SER A 85 -2.76 -7.37 -8.76
N ASN A 86 -1.64 -8.05 -8.98
CA ASN A 86 -0.41 -7.43 -9.45
C ASN A 86 -0.57 -6.81 -10.84
N ALA A 87 -1.31 -7.48 -11.75
CA ALA A 87 -1.61 -6.93 -13.07
C ALA A 87 -2.42 -5.63 -12.99
N ARG A 88 -3.42 -5.55 -12.11
CA ARG A 88 -4.18 -4.32 -11.88
C ARG A 88 -3.34 -3.21 -11.26
N GLU A 89 -2.46 -3.55 -10.33
CA GLU A 89 -1.52 -2.60 -9.72
C GLU A 89 -0.56 -2.02 -10.77
N MET A 90 0.03 -2.87 -11.62
CA MET A 90 0.85 -2.44 -12.76
C MET A 90 0.08 -1.49 -13.69
N GLY A 91 -1.18 -1.82 -14.02
CA GLY A 91 -2.07 -0.96 -14.81
C GLY A 91 -2.28 0.42 -14.18
N SER A 92 -2.36 0.48 -12.85
CA SER A 92 -2.50 1.76 -12.13
C SER A 92 -1.24 2.62 -12.24
N PHE A 93 -0.05 2.02 -12.21
CA PHE A 93 1.21 2.73 -12.47
C PHE A 93 1.33 3.18 -13.92
N ALA A 94 0.98 2.31 -14.88
CA ALA A 94 0.97 2.67 -16.29
C ALA A 94 0.09 3.90 -16.54
N LYS A 95 -1.13 3.90 -15.98
CA LYS A 95 -2.04 5.06 -16.03
C LYS A 95 -1.42 6.32 -15.41
N LYS A 96 -0.77 6.19 -14.25
CA LYS A 96 -0.07 7.31 -13.59
C LYS A 96 1.05 7.89 -14.46
N CYS A 97 1.72 7.06 -15.25
CA CYS A 97 2.76 7.45 -16.20
C CYS A 97 2.22 7.91 -17.57
N GLY A 98 0.91 7.94 -17.78
CA GLY A 98 0.31 8.32 -19.05
C GLY A 98 0.48 7.26 -20.14
N LEU A 99 0.76 6.00 -19.79
CA LEU A 99 0.89 4.90 -20.74
C LEU A 99 -0.47 4.25 -21.05
N PRO A 100 -0.66 3.70 -22.27
CA PRO A 100 -1.85 2.92 -22.61
C PRO A 100 -2.02 1.74 -21.64
N THR A 101 -3.24 1.52 -21.14
CA THR A 101 -3.52 0.47 -20.15
C THR A 101 -4.06 -0.82 -20.75
N ASP A 102 -4.36 -0.82 -22.03
CA ASP A 102 -4.86 -1.96 -22.82
C ASP A 102 -3.74 -2.86 -23.36
N SER A 103 -2.50 -2.35 -23.41
CA SER A 103 -1.35 -3.04 -24.00
C SER A 103 -0.05 -2.77 -23.27
N ILE A 104 -0.06 -2.95 -21.94
CA ILE A 104 1.14 -2.74 -21.12
C ILE A 104 2.11 -3.90 -21.36
N GLY A 105 3.30 -3.57 -21.89
CA GLY A 105 4.38 -4.53 -22.06
C GLY A 105 5.07 -4.89 -20.75
N ILE A 106 5.59 -6.10 -20.67
CA ILE A 106 6.47 -6.57 -19.60
C ILE A 106 7.82 -7.02 -20.20
N PRO A 107 8.89 -6.91 -19.43
CA PRO A 107 9.01 -6.41 -18.04
C PRO A 107 8.65 -4.94 -17.92
N PHE A 108 8.06 -4.57 -16.78
CA PHE A 108 7.66 -3.21 -16.46
C PHE A 108 8.24 -2.82 -15.10
N LEU A 109 8.91 -1.69 -15.01
CA LEU A 109 9.50 -1.19 -13.77
C LEU A 109 8.88 0.15 -13.38
N TRP A 110 8.29 0.19 -12.19
CA TRP A 110 8.02 1.42 -11.48
C TRP A 110 9.23 1.77 -10.60
N THR A 111 9.87 2.91 -10.83
CA THR A 111 11.08 3.31 -10.13
C THR A 111 10.83 4.10 -8.83
N GLY A 112 9.55 4.32 -8.47
CA GLY A 112 9.16 5.29 -7.45
C GLY A 112 8.79 6.66 -8.02
N ALA A 113 9.25 6.99 -9.24
CA ALA A 113 9.03 8.27 -9.89
C ALA A 113 8.56 8.16 -11.35
N LYS A 114 9.06 7.18 -12.09
CA LYS A 114 8.76 6.96 -13.52
C LYS A 114 8.54 5.49 -13.84
N CYS A 115 7.93 5.22 -14.98
CA CYS A 115 7.73 3.87 -15.51
C CYS A 115 8.74 3.60 -16.63
N LEU A 116 9.29 2.39 -16.65
CA LEU A 116 10.13 1.88 -17.72
C LEU A 116 9.52 0.56 -18.22
N THR A 117 9.58 0.32 -19.53
CA THR A 117 9.05 -0.88 -20.16
C THR A 117 10.09 -1.52 -21.07
N GLY A 118 10.14 -2.84 -21.07
CA GLY A 118 11.09 -3.61 -21.85
C GLY A 118 12.44 -3.80 -21.16
N ASP A 119 13.11 -4.88 -21.55
CA ASP A 119 14.36 -5.33 -20.94
C ASP A 119 15.52 -4.31 -21.07
N LYS A 120 15.67 -3.68 -22.22
CA LYS A 120 16.79 -2.76 -22.49
C LYS A 120 16.79 -1.54 -21.57
N ASP A 121 15.66 -0.87 -21.45
CA ASP A 121 15.54 0.34 -20.63
C ASP A 121 15.67 0.03 -19.14
N ILE A 122 15.13 -1.10 -18.70
CA ILE A 122 15.20 -1.55 -17.31
C ILE A 122 16.64 -1.97 -16.96
N ILE A 123 17.33 -2.70 -17.83
CA ILE A 123 18.73 -3.06 -17.64
C ILE A 123 19.61 -1.81 -17.60
N ALA A 124 19.43 -0.88 -18.55
CA ALA A 124 20.16 0.38 -18.56
C ALA A 124 19.94 1.20 -17.29
N PHE A 125 18.71 1.22 -16.77
CA PHE A 125 18.41 1.85 -15.49
C PHE A 125 19.16 1.19 -14.34
N PHE A 126 19.12 -0.14 -14.21
CA PHE A 126 19.85 -0.83 -13.15
C PHE A 126 21.36 -0.66 -13.25
N GLN A 127 21.93 -0.64 -14.46
CA GLN A 127 23.35 -0.34 -14.67
C GLN A 127 23.77 1.01 -14.08
N GLN A 128 22.90 2.02 -14.16
CA GLN A 128 23.18 3.35 -13.61
C GLN A 128 23.08 3.41 -12.08
N GLN A 129 22.51 2.38 -11.44
CA GLN A 129 22.36 2.30 -9.99
C GLN A 129 23.46 1.48 -9.31
N LEU A 130 24.33 0.81 -10.10
CA LEU A 130 25.42 -0.05 -9.61
C LEU A 130 26.72 0.72 -9.40
#